data_16f77415cc99009998e9b0d841c5c86c
#
_entry.id   16f77415cc99009998e9b0d841c5c86c
#
_cell.length_a   1.000
_cell.length_b   1.000
_cell.length_c   1.000
_cell.angle_alpha   90.00
_cell.angle_beta   90.00
_cell.angle_gamma   90.00
#
_symmetry.space_group_name_H-M   'P 1'
#
loop_
_entity.id
_entity.type
_entity.pdbx_description
1 polymer ?
#
loop_
_entity_poly.entity_id
_entity_poly.type
_entity_poly.pdbx_seq_one_letter_code
_entity_poly.pdbx_strand_id
1 'polypeptide(L)'
;PDNDTGIQHIIEHSTLCGSRKYPVKDPFVELCKGSLNTFLNAMTYPDKTVYPVASCNMADFKNIMDVYMDAVFYPAMYEHEEIFKQEGWHYELEDVDGELAYNGVVFNEMKGVYSSADDVLSRYTFVSLFPDSEYKNESGGDPEAIPQLKYEDFIKYHKEYYHPVNSYIYLYGAVSYTHLRAHETDQYL
;
A
#
# COMPACT_ATOMS: atom_id res chain seq x y z
N PRO A 1 -11.45 6.77 -3.20
CA PRO A 1 -11.03 6.36 -4.56
C PRO A 1 -11.88 7.01 -5.64
N ASP A 2 -11.27 7.38 -6.78
CA ASP A 2 -11.97 8.01 -7.90
C ASP A 2 -12.53 6.98 -8.88
N ASN A 3 -12.08 5.72 -8.74
CA ASN A 3 -12.48 4.58 -9.57
C ASN A 3 -12.21 3.26 -8.85
N ASP A 4 -12.54 2.15 -9.52
CA ASP A 4 -12.44 0.78 -8.96
C ASP A 4 -11.11 0.08 -9.31
N THR A 5 -10.07 0.79 -9.77
CA THR A 5 -8.80 0.15 -10.16
C THR A 5 -7.94 -0.33 -8.99
N GLY A 6 -8.33 -0.02 -7.75
CA GLY A 6 -7.58 -0.40 -6.55
C GLY A 6 -6.20 0.26 -6.43
N ILE A 7 -6.00 1.40 -7.08
CA ILE A 7 -4.71 2.11 -7.11
C ILE A 7 -4.15 2.35 -5.70
N GLN A 8 -5.01 2.69 -4.73
CA GLN A 8 -4.62 2.93 -3.34
C GLN A 8 -4.08 1.66 -2.68
N HIS A 9 -4.73 0.52 -2.92
CA HIS A 9 -4.35 -0.78 -2.39
C HIS A 9 -3.04 -1.27 -3.01
N ILE A 10 -2.90 -1.13 -4.32
CA ILE A 10 -1.66 -1.48 -5.02
C ILE A 10 -0.49 -0.60 -4.54
N ILE A 11 -0.71 0.69 -4.29
CA ILE A 11 0.31 1.57 -3.70
C ILE A 11 0.66 1.13 -2.28
N GLU A 12 -0.32 0.76 -1.46
CA GLU A 12 -0.09 0.26 -0.11
C GLU A 12 0.90 -0.89 -0.11
N HIS A 13 0.65 -1.92 -0.92
CA HIS A 13 1.56 -3.06 -1.09
C HIS A 13 2.94 -2.62 -1.63
N SER A 14 2.93 -1.84 -2.70
CA SER A 14 4.15 -1.46 -3.44
C SER A 14 5.11 -0.60 -2.62
N THR A 15 4.61 0.24 -1.72
CA THR A 15 5.46 1.06 -0.84
C THR A 15 6.31 0.23 0.11
N LEU A 16 5.85 -0.97 0.46
CA LEU A 16 6.56 -1.88 1.38
C LEU A 16 7.55 -2.81 0.68
N CYS A 17 7.67 -2.73 -0.67
CA CYS A 17 8.56 -3.56 -1.49
C CYS A 17 9.97 -2.98 -1.69
N GLY A 18 10.43 -2.11 -0.79
CA GLY A 18 11.74 -1.49 -0.85
C GLY A 18 11.67 0.04 -0.88
N SER A 19 12.75 0.68 -0.47
CA SER A 19 12.81 2.13 -0.39
C SER A 19 14.23 2.67 -0.61
N ARG A 20 14.35 3.98 -0.67
CA ARG A 20 15.62 4.68 -0.90
C ARG A 20 16.73 4.26 0.07
N LYS A 21 16.45 4.20 1.38
CA LYS A 21 17.41 3.79 2.41
C LYS A 21 17.52 2.27 2.53
N TYR A 22 16.45 1.57 2.21
CA TYR A 22 16.33 0.12 2.38
C TYR A 22 16.01 -0.55 1.03
N PRO A 23 16.99 -0.59 0.09
CA PRO A 23 16.79 -1.12 -1.26
C PRO A 23 16.83 -2.65 -1.29
N VAL A 24 16.09 -3.29 -0.39
CA VAL A 24 15.92 -4.74 -0.31
C VAL A 24 14.53 -5.11 -0.84
N LYS A 25 14.40 -6.32 -1.37
CA LYS A 25 13.17 -6.73 -2.08
C LYS A 25 11.91 -6.62 -1.20
N ASP A 26 12.00 -7.06 0.06
CA ASP A 26 10.86 -7.12 0.98
C ASP A 26 11.27 -6.69 2.40
N PRO A 27 11.54 -5.39 2.65
CA PRO A 27 11.93 -4.93 3.98
C PRO A 27 10.85 -5.19 5.03
N PHE A 28 9.57 -5.21 4.64
CA PHE A 28 8.46 -5.55 5.51
C PHE A 28 8.58 -6.99 6.05
N VAL A 29 8.83 -7.96 5.18
CA VAL A 29 9.01 -9.37 5.56
C VAL A 29 10.23 -9.55 6.46
N GLU A 30 11.32 -8.83 6.20
CA GLU A 30 12.51 -8.86 7.06
C GLU A 30 12.22 -8.27 8.45
N LEU A 31 11.43 -7.19 8.53
CA LEU A 31 10.98 -6.64 9.82
C LEU A 31 10.07 -7.63 10.56
N CYS A 32 9.12 -8.27 9.88
CA CYS A 32 8.25 -9.28 10.49
C CYS A 32 9.03 -10.42 11.14
N LYS A 33 10.16 -10.83 10.52
CA LYS A 33 10.98 -11.94 11.00
C LYS A 33 12.06 -11.53 12.02
N GLY A 34 12.62 -10.33 11.86
CA GLY A 34 13.85 -9.93 12.53
C GLY A 34 13.70 -8.86 13.61
N SER A 35 12.58 -8.13 13.66
CA SER A 35 12.35 -7.09 14.65
C SER A 35 11.63 -7.59 15.91
N LEU A 36 11.63 -6.77 16.95
CA LEU A 36 10.89 -7.00 18.20
C LEU A 36 9.47 -6.39 18.13
N ASN A 37 8.93 -6.26 16.93
CA ASN A 37 7.60 -5.71 16.70
C ASN A 37 6.54 -6.51 17.45
N THR A 38 5.51 -5.83 17.90
CA THR A 38 4.28 -6.44 18.42
C THR A 38 3.12 -6.32 17.45
N PHE A 39 3.25 -5.44 16.46
CA PHE A 39 2.30 -5.26 15.36
C PHE A 39 2.98 -4.57 14.17
N LEU A 40 2.83 -5.11 12.99
CA LEU A 40 3.18 -4.50 11.71
C LEU A 40 2.04 -4.76 10.73
N ASN A 41 1.55 -3.71 10.07
CA ASN A 41 0.54 -3.87 9.02
C ASN A 41 0.53 -2.64 8.10
N ALA A 42 -0.23 -2.75 7.02
CA ALA A 42 -0.73 -1.66 6.21
C ALA A 42 -2.20 -1.95 5.90
N MET A 43 -3.02 -0.93 5.72
CA MET A 43 -4.46 -1.10 5.49
C MET A 43 -4.99 0.04 4.62
N THR A 44 -5.69 -0.30 3.55
CA THR A 44 -6.38 0.64 2.68
C THR A 44 -7.88 0.67 3.00
N TYR A 45 -8.38 1.87 3.25
CA TYR A 45 -9.78 2.19 3.46
C TYR A 45 -10.30 3.07 2.31
N PRO A 46 -11.61 3.27 2.18
CA PRO A 46 -12.16 4.13 1.14
C PRO A 46 -11.65 5.58 1.17
N ASP A 47 -11.26 6.10 2.33
CA ASP A 47 -10.89 7.50 2.55
C ASP A 47 -9.44 7.72 3.00
N LYS A 48 -8.70 6.65 3.28
CA LYS A 48 -7.31 6.72 3.76
C LYS A 48 -6.56 5.42 3.59
N THR A 49 -5.23 5.48 3.58
CA THR A 49 -4.35 4.33 3.78
C THR A 49 -3.54 4.56 5.06
N VAL A 50 -3.42 3.54 5.89
CA VAL A 50 -2.70 3.61 7.17
C VAL A 50 -1.61 2.56 7.26
N TYR A 51 -0.49 2.91 7.87
CA TYR A 51 0.69 2.07 8.04
C TYR A 51 1.02 1.96 9.54
N PRO A 52 0.25 1.16 10.30
CA PRO A 52 0.39 1.05 11.74
C PRO A 52 1.53 0.10 12.12
N VAL A 53 2.34 0.54 13.07
CA VAL A 53 3.43 -0.25 13.64
C VAL A 53 3.44 -0.14 15.16
N ALA A 54 3.84 -1.19 15.85
CA ALA A 54 4.03 -1.17 17.29
C ALA A 54 5.22 -2.03 17.73
N SER A 55 5.95 -1.55 18.71
CA SER A 55 6.99 -2.28 19.42
C SER A 55 7.06 -1.84 20.87
N CYS A 56 7.31 -2.78 21.77
CA CYS A 56 7.58 -2.51 23.19
C CYS A 56 9.04 -2.16 23.45
N ASN A 57 9.92 -2.29 22.45
CA ASN A 57 11.33 -1.94 22.53
C ASN A 57 11.58 -0.61 21.83
N MET A 58 12.14 0.37 22.54
CA MET A 58 12.33 1.73 22.02
C MET A 58 13.33 1.80 20.85
N ALA A 59 14.38 0.98 20.85
CA ALA A 59 15.33 0.96 19.75
C ALA A 59 14.69 0.36 18.49
N ASP A 60 13.96 -0.74 18.66
CA ASP A 60 13.22 -1.37 17.59
C ASP A 60 12.11 -0.46 17.04
N PHE A 61 11.34 0.20 17.91
CA PHE A 61 10.32 1.18 17.50
C PHE A 61 10.89 2.28 16.58
N LYS A 62 12.07 2.83 16.94
CA LYS A 62 12.74 3.83 16.10
C LYS A 62 13.18 3.27 14.76
N ASN A 63 13.70 2.05 14.73
CA ASN A 63 14.11 1.39 13.50
C ASN A 63 12.92 1.13 12.57
N ILE A 64 11.82 0.59 13.12
CA ILE A 64 10.61 0.34 12.35
C ILE A 64 10.03 1.66 11.81
N MET A 65 9.99 2.70 12.65
CA MET A 65 9.54 4.03 12.23
C MET A 65 10.37 4.57 11.07
N ASP A 66 11.71 4.49 11.13
CA ASP A 66 12.59 4.97 10.05
C ASP A 66 12.36 4.17 8.76
N VAL A 67 12.22 2.85 8.84
CA VAL A 67 11.93 2.01 7.67
C VAL A 67 10.58 2.36 7.05
N TYR A 68 9.53 2.48 7.85
CA TYR A 68 8.19 2.79 7.35
C TYR A 68 8.08 4.20 6.76
N MET A 69 8.69 5.19 7.40
CA MET A 69 8.70 6.56 6.90
C MET A 69 9.43 6.66 5.56
N ASP A 70 10.59 6.00 5.42
CA ASP A 70 11.31 5.97 4.15
C ASP A 70 10.54 5.19 3.08
N ALA A 71 9.92 4.06 3.43
CA ALA A 71 9.10 3.27 2.52
C ALA A 71 7.90 4.07 1.98
N VAL A 72 7.15 4.72 2.86
CA VAL A 72 5.93 5.46 2.48
C VAL A 72 6.23 6.67 1.61
N PHE A 73 7.31 7.43 1.90
CA PHE A 73 7.60 8.68 1.18
C PHE A 73 8.63 8.54 0.06
N TYR A 74 9.47 7.50 0.09
CA TYR A 74 10.55 7.29 -0.88
C TYR A 74 10.63 5.82 -1.34
N PRO A 75 9.50 5.25 -1.81
CA PRO A 75 9.46 3.84 -2.21
C PRO A 75 10.28 3.58 -3.47
N ALA A 76 10.79 2.36 -3.60
CA ALA A 76 11.59 1.92 -4.73
C ALA A 76 10.79 1.76 -6.04
N MET A 77 9.47 1.77 -5.98
CA MET A 77 8.59 1.61 -7.14
C MET A 77 8.75 2.68 -8.23
N TYR A 78 9.43 3.80 -7.94
CA TYR A 78 9.77 4.82 -8.93
C TYR A 78 10.88 4.40 -9.90
N GLU A 79 11.78 3.53 -9.44
CA GLU A 79 12.92 3.05 -10.18
C GLU A 79 12.70 1.62 -10.70
N HIS A 80 11.71 0.91 -10.15
CA HIS A 80 11.42 -0.50 -10.38
C HIS A 80 9.95 -0.71 -10.73
N GLU A 81 9.60 -0.60 -12.02
CA GLU A 81 8.24 -0.86 -12.52
C GLU A 81 7.76 -2.30 -12.21
N GLU A 82 8.72 -3.22 -12.03
CA GLU A 82 8.44 -4.61 -11.68
C GLU A 82 7.66 -4.75 -10.36
N ILE A 83 7.82 -3.81 -9.43
CA ILE A 83 7.06 -3.78 -8.18
C ILE A 83 5.57 -3.59 -8.47
N PHE A 84 5.23 -2.63 -9.35
CA PHE A 84 3.85 -2.43 -9.77
C PHE A 84 3.27 -3.68 -10.46
N LYS A 85 4.05 -4.34 -11.33
CA LYS A 85 3.61 -5.56 -12.01
C LYS A 85 3.43 -6.72 -11.05
N GLN A 86 4.31 -6.85 -10.06
CA GLN A 86 4.21 -7.89 -9.04
C GLN A 86 3.00 -7.67 -8.11
N GLU A 87 2.87 -6.46 -7.55
CA GLU A 87 1.85 -6.18 -6.55
C GLU A 87 0.48 -5.88 -7.18
N GLY A 88 0.43 -5.19 -8.31
CA GLY A 88 -0.80 -4.83 -8.99
C GLY A 88 -1.30 -5.91 -9.91
N TRP A 89 -0.83 -5.87 -11.16
CA TRP A 89 -1.21 -6.84 -12.18
C TRP A 89 -0.21 -6.91 -13.34
N HIS A 90 -0.14 -8.07 -13.98
CA HIS A 90 0.61 -8.30 -15.21
C HIS A 90 -0.02 -9.44 -16.02
N TYR A 91 0.39 -9.56 -17.28
CA TYR A 91 0.09 -10.76 -18.07
C TYR A 91 1.03 -11.90 -17.70
N GLU A 92 0.47 -13.06 -17.45
CA GLU A 92 1.23 -14.29 -17.20
C GLU A 92 0.89 -15.35 -18.25
N LEU A 93 1.92 -16.06 -18.68
CA LEU A 93 1.83 -17.22 -19.56
C LEU A 93 2.59 -18.37 -18.89
N GLU A 94 1.87 -19.32 -18.31
CA GLU A 94 2.49 -20.45 -17.60
C GLU A 94 3.25 -21.38 -18.56
N ASP A 95 2.67 -21.65 -19.73
CA ASP A 95 3.22 -22.53 -20.77
C ASP A 95 3.16 -21.86 -22.14
N VAL A 96 4.09 -22.23 -23.05
CA VAL A 96 4.17 -21.66 -24.41
C VAL A 96 2.86 -21.82 -25.21
N ASP A 97 2.11 -22.86 -24.95
CA ASP A 97 0.82 -23.16 -25.58
C ASP A 97 -0.38 -22.83 -24.65
N GLY A 98 -0.10 -22.19 -23.49
CA GLY A 98 -1.11 -21.83 -22.50
C GLY A 98 -1.94 -20.61 -22.89
N GLU A 99 -3.00 -20.36 -22.14
CA GLU A 99 -3.81 -19.15 -22.27
C GLU A 99 -3.15 -18.00 -21.48
N LEU A 100 -3.18 -16.79 -22.05
CA LEU A 100 -2.71 -15.59 -21.40
C LEU A 100 -3.67 -15.24 -20.26
N ALA A 101 -3.15 -15.14 -19.04
CA ALA A 101 -3.92 -14.81 -17.84
C ALA A 101 -3.47 -13.51 -17.21
N TYR A 102 -4.30 -12.91 -16.37
CA TYR A 102 -3.91 -11.85 -15.45
C TYR A 102 -3.40 -12.45 -14.16
N ASN A 103 -2.30 -11.93 -13.64
CA ASN A 103 -1.72 -12.29 -12.35
C ASN A 103 -1.23 -11.01 -11.63
N GLY A 104 -1.09 -11.08 -10.31
CA GLY A 104 -0.63 -9.99 -9.44
C GLY A 104 -1.14 -10.22 -8.02
N VAL A 105 -0.42 -9.72 -7.02
CA VAL A 105 -0.77 -9.95 -5.61
C VAL A 105 -2.16 -9.40 -5.31
N VAL A 106 -2.38 -8.11 -5.49
CA VAL A 106 -3.67 -7.45 -5.24
C VAL A 106 -4.76 -7.97 -6.17
N PHE A 107 -4.45 -8.19 -7.46
CA PHE A 107 -5.40 -8.78 -8.40
C PHE A 107 -5.94 -10.14 -7.91
N ASN A 108 -5.05 -11.03 -7.48
CA ASN A 108 -5.44 -12.35 -6.99
C ASN A 108 -6.18 -12.29 -5.65
N GLU A 109 -5.76 -11.41 -4.75
CA GLU A 109 -6.44 -11.16 -3.47
C GLU A 109 -7.88 -10.72 -3.71
N MET A 110 -8.08 -9.68 -4.52
CA MET A 110 -9.42 -9.17 -4.81
C MET A 110 -10.28 -10.15 -5.60
N LYS A 111 -9.69 -10.95 -6.49
CA LYS A 111 -10.39 -12.07 -7.13
C LYS A 111 -10.88 -13.10 -6.09
N GLY A 112 -10.11 -13.32 -5.02
CA GLY A 112 -10.52 -14.13 -3.87
C GLY A 112 -11.69 -13.50 -3.11
N VAL A 113 -11.62 -12.20 -2.79
CA VAL A 113 -12.69 -11.45 -2.11
C VAL A 113 -13.99 -11.53 -2.92
N TYR A 114 -13.95 -11.28 -4.21
CA TYR A 114 -15.13 -11.32 -5.10
C TYR A 114 -15.68 -12.74 -5.34
N SER A 115 -15.02 -13.78 -4.86
CA SER A 115 -15.58 -15.14 -4.82
C SER A 115 -16.58 -15.35 -3.68
N SER A 116 -16.61 -14.45 -2.69
CA SER A 116 -17.52 -14.47 -1.55
C SER A 116 -18.81 -13.73 -1.86
N ALA A 117 -19.95 -14.40 -1.70
CA ALA A 117 -21.26 -13.78 -1.92
C ALA A 117 -21.55 -12.64 -0.93
N ASP A 118 -21.05 -12.74 0.32
CA ASP A 118 -21.24 -11.73 1.35
C ASP A 118 -20.44 -10.45 1.03
N ASP A 119 -19.22 -10.58 0.50
CA ASP A 119 -18.40 -9.44 0.09
C ASP A 119 -19.00 -8.75 -1.14
N VAL A 120 -19.48 -9.49 -2.12
CA VAL A 120 -20.20 -8.96 -3.28
C VAL A 120 -21.48 -8.23 -2.83
N LEU A 121 -22.26 -8.80 -1.91
CA LEU A 121 -23.44 -8.14 -1.35
C LEU A 121 -23.07 -6.84 -0.62
N SER A 122 -22.03 -6.85 0.18
CA SER A 122 -21.51 -5.67 0.87
C SER A 122 -21.14 -4.57 -0.12
N ARG A 123 -20.41 -4.91 -1.18
CA ARG A 123 -20.02 -3.99 -2.25
C ARG A 123 -21.25 -3.32 -2.89
N TYR A 124 -22.23 -4.10 -3.32
CA TYR A 124 -23.47 -3.55 -3.94
C TYR A 124 -24.30 -2.73 -2.95
N THR A 125 -24.23 -3.05 -1.66
CA THR A 125 -24.87 -2.24 -0.62
C THR A 125 -24.24 -0.85 -0.54
N PHE A 126 -22.90 -0.74 -0.53
CA PHE A 126 -22.20 0.56 -0.55
C PHE A 126 -22.51 1.36 -1.82
N VAL A 127 -22.48 0.75 -2.99
CA VAL A 127 -22.86 1.39 -4.27
C VAL A 127 -24.28 1.95 -4.21
N SER A 128 -25.21 1.21 -3.61
CA SER A 128 -26.62 1.59 -3.54
C SER A 128 -26.88 2.70 -2.51
N LEU A 129 -26.17 2.67 -1.37
CA LEU A 129 -26.37 3.64 -0.28
C LEU A 129 -25.61 4.95 -0.49
N PHE A 130 -24.47 4.91 -1.19
CA PHE A 130 -23.57 6.06 -1.36
C PHE A 130 -23.21 6.34 -2.83
N PRO A 131 -24.20 6.44 -3.76
CA PRO A 131 -23.95 6.53 -5.19
C PRO A 131 -23.20 7.81 -5.60
N ASP A 132 -23.30 8.86 -4.80
CA ASP A 132 -22.75 10.20 -5.10
C ASP A 132 -21.47 10.52 -4.31
N SER A 133 -20.82 9.50 -3.73
CA SER A 133 -19.59 9.66 -2.97
C SER A 133 -18.51 8.65 -3.39
N GLU A 134 -17.28 8.86 -2.90
CA GLU A 134 -16.16 7.94 -3.11
C GLU A 134 -16.40 6.53 -2.54
N TYR A 135 -17.31 6.39 -1.59
CA TYR A 135 -17.68 5.09 -1.00
C TYR A 135 -18.39 4.15 -1.98
N LYS A 136 -18.85 4.64 -3.13
CA LYS A 136 -19.34 3.78 -4.21
C LYS A 136 -18.24 2.98 -4.89
N ASN A 137 -17.01 3.48 -4.87
CA ASN A 137 -15.87 2.84 -5.51
C ASN A 137 -15.22 1.80 -4.60
N GLU A 138 -14.66 0.75 -5.19
CA GLU A 138 -13.97 -0.31 -4.46
C GLU A 138 -12.52 0.10 -4.17
N SER A 139 -12.22 0.40 -2.90
CA SER A 139 -10.88 0.82 -2.49
C SER A 139 -9.83 -0.29 -2.62
N GLY A 140 -10.25 -1.54 -2.46
CA GLY A 140 -9.40 -2.71 -2.68
C GLY A 140 -9.11 -2.98 -4.16
N GLY A 141 -10.01 -2.55 -5.03
CA GLY A 141 -9.97 -2.77 -6.47
C GLY A 141 -10.93 -3.88 -6.94
N ASP A 142 -11.61 -3.59 -8.03
CA ASP A 142 -12.42 -4.58 -8.73
C ASP A 142 -11.53 -5.38 -9.69
N PRO A 143 -11.53 -6.72 -9.66
CA PRO A 143 -10.74 -7.54 -10.57
C PRO A 143 -10.96 -7.25 -12.05
N GLU A 144 -12.13 -6.73 -12.45
CA GLU A 144 -12.40 -6.32 -13.83
C GLU A 144 -11.80 -4.94 -14.15
N ALA A 145 -11.58 -4.09 -13.14
CA ALA A 145 -11.03 -2.76 -13.31
C ALA A 145 -9.52 -2.68 -13.07
N ILE A 146 -8.96 -3.50 -12.18
CA ILE A 146 -7.52 -3.52 -11.85
C ILE A 146 -6.64 -3.59 -13.11
N PRO A 147 -6.92 -4.44 -14.14
CA PRO A 147 -6.09 -4.52 -15.34
C PRO A 147 -6.12 -3.28 -16.25
N GLN A 148 -6.93 -2.27 -15.92
CA GLN A 148 -6.97 -1.00 -16.65
C GLN A 148 -6.00 0.03 -16.06
N LEU A 149 -5.48 -0.21 -14.86
CA LEU A 149 -4.52 0.67 -14.20
C LEU A 149 -3.18 0.64 -14.91
N LYS A 150 -2.66 1.83 -15.24
CA LYS A 150 -1.35 2.01 -15.86
C LYS A 150 -0.31 2.45 -14.83
N TYR A 151 0.93 2.07 -15.06
CA TYR A 151 2.05 2.46 -14.21
C TYR A 151 2.19 3.98 -14.06
N GLU A 152 1.98 4.74 -15.14
CA GLU A 152 2.06 6.21 -15.12
C GLU A 152 1.03 6.83 -14.17
N ASP A 153 -0.21 6.33 -14.18
CA ASP A 153 -1.27 6.80 -13.29
C ASP A 153 -0.98 6.41 -11.84
N PHE A 154 -0.47 5.21 -11.62
CA PHE A 154 -0.03 4.73 -10.30
C PHE A 154 1.08 5.62 -9.70
N ILE A 155 2.13 5.94 -10.45
CA ILE A 155 3.21 6.83 -10.01
C ILE A 155 2.70 8.27 -9.77
N LYS A 156 1.83 8.76 -10.65
CA LYS A 156 1.22 10.08 -10.51
C LYS A 156 0.41 10.18 -9.21
N TYR A 157 -0.39 9.17 -8.90
CA TYR A 157 -1.19 9.13 -7.68
C TYR A 157 -0.34 9.21 -6.42
N HIS A 158 0.73 8.41 -6.34
CA HIS A 158 1.64 8.48 -5.20
C HIS A 158 2.27 9.87 -5.05
N LYS A 159 2.76 10.47 -6.14
CA LYS A 159 3.33 11.84 -6.12
C LYS A 159 2.34 12.89 -5.63
N GLU A 160 1.07 12.73 -5.95
CA GLU A 160 0.02 13.70 -5.61
C GLU A 160 -0.43 13.57 -4.15
N TYR A 161 -0.62 12.33 -3.67
CA TYR A 161 -1.24 12.08 -2.37
C TYR A 161 -0.27 11.71 -1.25
N TYR A 162 0.87 11.11 -1.55
CA TYR A 162 1.86 10.66 -0.57
C TYR A 162 2.91 11.76 -0.29
N HIS A 163 2.45 12.83 0.32
CA HIS A 163 3.30 13.95 0.70
C HIS A 163 3.08 14.27 2.18
N PRO A 164 4.13 14.70 2.95
CA PRO A 164 4.01 15.00 4.38
C PRO A 164 2.88 15.97 4.72
N VAL A 165 2.57 16.94 3.85
CA VAL A 165 1.45 17.89 4.07
C VAL A 165 0.07 17.25 3.97
N ASN A 166 -0.04 16.07 3.35
CA ASN A 166 -1.27 15.29 3.20
C ASN A 166 -1.27 14.04 4.09
N SER A 167 -0.43 14.02 5.14
CA SER A 167 -0.31 12.89 6.04
C SER A 167 -0.50 13.29 7.50
N TYR A 168 -0.98 12.33 8.30
CA TYR A 168 -1.06 12.44 9.75
C TYR A 168 -0.14 11.41 10.37
N ILE A 169 0.88 11.87 11.11
CA ILE A 169 1.78 11.01 11.85
C ILE A 169 1.30 10.98 13.30
N TYR A 170 0.80 9.82 13.74
CA TYR A 170 0.34 9.62 15.10
C TYR A 170 1.33 8.73 15.86
N LEU A 171 1.84 9.23 16.99
CA LEU A 171 2.79 8.53 17.84
C LEU A 171 2.23 8.39 19.24
N TYR A 172 2.25 7.18 19.77
CA TYR A 172 1.77 6.86 21.11
C TYR A 172 2.82 6.08 21.90
N GLY A 173 3.08 6.52 23.13
CA GLY A 173 4.02 5.85 24.03
C GLY A 173 5.03 6.82 24.66
N ALA A 174 6.09 6.27 25.25
CA ALA A 174 7.18 7.06 25.86
C ALA A 174 8.18 7.57 24.80
N VAL A 175 7.70 8.26 23.77
CA VAL A 175 8.52 8.78 22.67
C VAL A 175 8.99 10.20 23.04
N SER A 176 10.30 10.47 22.89
CA SER A 176 10.81 11.82 23.06
C SER A 176 10.41 12.71 21.88
N TYR A 177 9.74 13.82 22.16
CA TYR A 177 9.28 14.80 21.17
C TYR A 177 10.42 15.37 20.30
N THR A 178 11.64 15.39 20.80
CA THR A 178 12.81 15.88 20.06
C THR A 178 13.24 14.98 18.91
N HIS A 179 12.91 13.69 18.96
CA HIS A 179 13.23 12.74 17.88
C HIS A 179 12.29 12.89 16.67
N LEU A 180 11.09 13.37 16.86
CA LEU A 180 10.10 13.59 15.79
C LEU A 180 10.48 14.75 14.90
N ARG A 181 10.98 15.85 15.48
CA ARG A 181 11.41 17.03 14.74
C ARG A 181 12.63 16.78 13.85
N ALA A 182 13.49 15.82 14.20
CA ALA A 182 14.66 15.47 13.38
C ALA A 182 14.27 14.84 12.03
N HIS A 183 13.18 14.11 11.99
CA HIS A 183 12.67 13.52 10.74
C HIS A 183 11.93 14.52 9.86
N GLU A 184 11.31 15.56 10.45
CA GLU A 184 10.65 16.63 9.69
C GLU A 184 11.65 17.56 9.00
N THR A 185 12.82 17.80 9.60
CA THR A 185 13.82 18.75 9.07
C THR A 185 14.65 18.19 7.92
N ASP A 186 14.84 16.88 7.83
CA ASP A 186 15.57 16.25 6.73
C ASP A 186 14.76 16.18 5.42
N GLN A 187 13.46 16.51 5.46
CA GLN A 187 12.57 16.50 4.29
C GLN A 187 12.49 17.86 3.58
N TYR A 188 13.07 18.92 4.14
CA TYR A 188 13.05 20.29 3.59
C TYR A 188 14.41 20.75 3.04
N LEU A 189 15.40 19.86 2.95
CA LEU A 189 16.71 20.09 2.32
C LEU A 189 16.88 19.14 1.13
#